data_5410a0291dac8f38d990045b9ebba285
#
_entry.id   5410a0291dac8f38d990045b9ebba285
#
_cell.length_a   1.000
_cell.length_b   1.000
_cell.length_c   1.000
_cell.angle_alpha   90.00
_cell.angle_beta   90.00
_cell.angle_gamma   90.00
#
_symmetry.space_group_name_H-M   'P 1'
#
loop_
_entity.id
_entity.type
_entity.pdbx_description
1 polymer ?
#
loop_
_entity_poly.entity_id
_entity_poly.type
_entity_poly.pdbx_seq_one_letter_code
_entity_poly.pdbx_strand_id
1 'polypeptide(L)'
;NFMFKIKNAKVFQVIEDTTAYLITTWEANEEIKIQPPQVIPIAQGSTVFGSCGSYVTGDDVGGSSYCPATHTIFLVPEQLKAFETEFGKSAVAYVVAHEFGHAVQRAYDVWLPSPNHELQADCLAGVFINEGTEALGITREDTIAMSNVAYAIGDPTHGTGEQRAYALASGMGVIEGSCEPKQMAKLAEGKIDLANFSTTRSISESVDLSATPYPKNVLGSMGL
;
A
#
# COMPACT_ATOMS: atom_id res chain seq x y z
N ASN A 1 10.01 -14.18 19.13
CA ASN A 1 10.80 -15.28 18.62
C ASN A 1 12.06 -14.75 17.91
N PHE A 2 13.20 -14.92 18.56
CA PHE A 2 14.50 -14.37 18.13
C PHE A 2 14.96 -14.92 16.76
N MET A 3 14.84 -16.24 16.55
CA MET A 3 15.24 -16.87 15.30
C MET A 3 14.37 -16.46 14.12
N PHE A 4 13.09 -16.22 14.33
CA PHE A 4 12.17 -15.71 13.34
C PHE A 4 12.59 -14.32 12.84
N LYS A 5 12.93 -13.41 13.76
CA LYS A 5 13.43 -12.08 13.42
C LYS A 5 14.76 -12.12 12.69
N ILE A 6 15.71 -12.96 13.10
CA ILE A 6 17.02 -13.07 12.43
C ILE A 6 16.88 -13.53 10.98
N LYS A 7 16.08 -14.57 10.73
CA LYS A 7 15.88 -15.12 9.38
C LYS A 7 15.25 -14.11 8.40
N ASN A 8 14.49 -13.18 8.92
CA ASN A 8 13.74 -12.19 8.14
C ASN A 8 14.19 -10.75 8.45
N ALA A 9 15.44 -10.57 8.89
CA ALA A 9 15.90 -9.28 9.42
C ALA A 9 15.71 -8.09 8.47
N LYS A 10 15.98 -8.26 7.18
CA LYS A 10 15.80 -7.21 6.18
C LYS A 10 14.32 -6.81 6.02
N VAL A 11 13.44 -7.79 5.96
CA VAL A 11 11.99 -7.55 5.85
C VAL A 11 11.45 -6.88 7.10
N PHE A 12 11.86 -7.34 8.29
CA PHE A 12 11.49 -6.70 9.55
C PHE A 12 11.94 -5.25 9.62
N GLN A 13 13.15 -4.95 9.16
CA GLN A 13 13.66 -3.58 9.15
C GLN A 13 12.80 -2.66 8.29
N VAL A 14 12.42 -3.10 7.09
CA VAL A 14 11.53 -2.33 6.20
C VAL A 14 10.14 -2.17 6.82
N ILE A 15 9.59 -3.21 7.42
CA ILE A 15 8.30 -3.15 8.12
C ILE A 15 8.36 -2.12 9.26
N GLU A 16 9.39 -2.18 10.09
CA GLU A 16 9.56 -1.28 11.24
C GLU A 16 9.72 0.18 10.80
N ASP A 17 10.59 0.45 9.83
CA ASP A 17 10.84 1.81 9.32
C ASP A 17 9.60 2.40 8.66
N THR A 18 8.95 1.62 7.81
CA THR A 18 7.74 2.06 7.11
C THR A 18 6.58 2.28 8.08
N THR A 19 6.37 1.36 9.02
CA THR A 19 5.33 1.46 10.04
C THR A 19 5.54 2.69 10.93
N ALA A 20 6.77 2.94 11.38
CA ALA A 20 7.10 4.10 12.20
C ALA A 20 6.78 5.41 11.47
N TYR A 21 7.15 5.51 10.20
CA TYR A 21 6.83 6.67 9.37
C TYR A 21 5.30 6.85 9.22
N LEU A 22 4.58 5.80 8.89
CA LEU A 22 3.13 5.87 8.67
C LEU A 22 2.36 6.19 9.96
N ILE A 23 2.78 5.66 11.10
CA ILE A 23 2.20 6.00 12.42
C ILE A 23 2.45 7.48 12.74
N THR A 24 3.65 7.99 12.53
CA THR A 24 3.97 9.41 12.73
C THR A 24 3.09 10.31 11.85
N THR A 25 2.93 9.95 10.59
CA THR A 25 2.04 10.67 9.65
C THR A 25 0.58 10.62 10.09
N TRP A 26 0.13 9.45 10.55
CA TRP A 26 -1.22 9.25 11.09
C TRP A 26 -1.51 10.17 12.28
N GLU A 27 -0.61 10.14 13.27
CA GLU A 27 -0.74 10.94 14.51
C GLU A 27 -0.64 12.45 14.25
N ALA A 28 0.08 12.86 13.21
CA ALA A 28 0.17 14.27 12.80
C ALA A 28 -1.08 14.77 12.08
N ASN A 29 -1.96 13.87 11.64
CA ASN A 29 -3.19 14.25 10.95
C ASN A 29 -4.32 14.52 11.95
N GLU A 30 -4.61 15.80 12.17
CA GLU A 30 -5.63 16.25 13.13
C GLU A 30 -7.06 15.84 12.75
N GLU A 31 -7.31 15.47 11.51
CA GLU A 31 -8.63 15.05 11.04
C GLU A 31 -8.95 13.59 11.40
N ILE A 32 -7.94 12.75 11.54
CA ILE A 32 -8.12 11.37 11.97
C ILE A 32 -8.35 11.32 13.49
N LYS A 33 -9.48 10.81 13.90
CA LYS A 33 -9.91 10.78 15.31
C LYS A 33 -9.70 9.44 16.00
N ILE A 34 -9.34 8.40 15.27
CA ILE A 34 -9.04 7.09 15.84
C ILE A 34 -7.53 6.88 15.92
N GLN A 35 -7.10 5.97 16.79
CA GLN A 35 -5.70 5.61 16.94
C GLN A 35 -5.16 4.97 15.65
N PRO A 36 -3.83 5.01 15.38
CA PRO A 36 -3.27 4.27 14.28
C PRO A 36 -3.54 2.77 14.43
N PRO A 37 -3.54 2.01 13.31
CA PRO A 37 -3.77 0.58 13.36
C PRO A 37 -2.65 -0.14 14.12
N GLN A 38 -3.00 -1.23 14.78
CA GLN A 38 -2.02 -2.18 15.28
C GLN A 38 -1.36 -2.91 14.12
N VAL A 39 -0.04 -3.06 14.14
CA VAL A 39 0.69 -3.85 13.15
C VAL A 39 1.26 -5.08 13.83
N ILE A 40 0.81 -6.25 13.42
CA ILE A 40 1.20 -7.54 14.01
C ILE A 40 1.89 -8.40 12.98
N PRO A 41 3.23 -8.58 13.07
CA PRO A 41 3.92 -9.60 12.32
C PRO A 41 3.54 -11.00 12.83
N ILE A 42 3.16 -11.88 11.91
CA ILE A 42 2.78 -13.26 12.22
C ILE A 42 3.68 -14.22 11.44
N ALA A 43 4.24 -15.23 12.12
CA ALA A 43 4.99 -16.30 11.45
C ALA A 43 4.03 -17.18 10.61
N GLN A 44 4.48 -17.61 9.44
CA GLN A 44 3.66 -18.31 8.44
C GLN A 44 2.90 -19.50 9.03
N GLY A 45 3.54 -20.35 9.81
CA GLY A 45 2.92 -21.52 10.45
C GLY A 45 2.23 -21.24 11.79
N SER A 46 2.17 -19.97 12.23
CA SER A 46 1.60 -19.59 13.52
C SER A 46 0.15 -19.14 13.38
N THR A 47 -0.56 -19.19 14.51
CA THR A 47 -1.94 -18.69 14.63
C THR A 47 -1.98 -17.60 15.66
N VAL A 48 -2.68 -16.50 15.35
CA VAL A 48 -2.98 -15.43 16.31
C VAL A 48 -4.49 -15.28 16.45
N PHE A 49 -4.94 -14.88 17.61
CA PHE A 49 -6.32 -14.47 17.77
C PHE A 49 -6.52 -13.14 17.06
N GLY A 50 -7.21 -13.20 15.95
CA GLY A 50 -7.56 -12.04 15.16
C GLY A 50 -9.06 -11.91 15.08
N SER A 51 -9.55 -10.75 15.14
CA SER A 51 -10.97 -10.52 15.30
C SER A 51 -11.72 -10.30 14.00
N CYS A 52 -11.08 -10.51 12.87
CA CYS A 52 -11.80 -10.65 11.62
C CYS A 52 -12.30 -12.09 11.43
N GLY A 53 -12.84 -12.63 12.49
CA GLY A 53 -13.45 -13.96 12.45
C GLY A 53 -13.18 -14.76 13.70
N SER A 54 -11.98 -15.09 14.04
CA SER A 54 -11.56 -15.72 15.29
C SER A 54 -10.05 -15.90 15.34
N TYR A 55 -9.53 -17.00 14.83
CA TYR A 55 -8.09 -17.21 14.69
C TYR A 55 -7.67 -17.01 13.23
N VAL A 56 -6.53 -16.33 13.04
CA VAL A 56 -5.91 -16.09 11.73
C VAL A 56 -4.58 -16.84 11.72
N THR A 57 -4.35 -17.67 10.72
CA THR A 57 -3.05 -18.29 10.48
C THR A 57 -2.22 -17.43 9.53
N GLY A 58 -0.88 -17.54 9.62
CA GLY A 58 0.01 -16.86 8.66
C GLY A 58 -0.26 -17.28 7.21
N ASP A 59 -0.68 -18.52 6.99
CA ASP A 59 -1.02 -19.01 5.66
C ASP A 59 -2.31 -18.36 5.11
N ASP A 60 -3.29 -18.10 5.97
CA ASP A 60 -4.56 -17.45 5.58
C ASP A 60 -4.39 -15.97 5.24
N VAL A 61 -3.39 -15.32 5.83
CA VAL A 61 -3.12 -13.88 5.62
C VAL A 61 -2.62 -13.59 4.20
N GLY A 62 -1.89 -14.52 3.57
CA GLY A 62 -1.44 -14.35 2.19
C GLY A 62 -0.40 -13.23 2.00
N GLY A 63 0.44 -12.96 3.00
CA GLY A 63 1.47 -11.93 3.01
C GLY A 63 1.08 -10.71 3.85
N SER A 64 -0.07 -10.13 3.62
CA SER A 64 -0.60 -9.00 4.38
C SER A 64 -2.14 -9.01 4.41
N SER A 65 -2.71 -8.41 5.43
CA SER A 65 -4.16 -8.25 5.54
C SER A 65 -4.50 -7.17 6.57
N TYR A 66 -5.53 -6.39 6.28
CA TYR A 66 -6.12 -5.46 7.23
C TYR A 66 -7.47 -5.97 7.75
N CYS A 67 -7.64 -5.95 9.06
CA CYS A 67 -8.90 -6.27 9.71
C CYS A 67 -9.60 -4.99 10.21
N PRO A 68 -10.70 -4.56 9.59
CA PRO A 68 -11.41 -3.35 10.02
C PRO A 68 -12.06 -3.48 11.38
N ALA A 69 -12.51 -4.67 11.78
CA ALA A 69 -13.20 -4.88 13.05
C ALA A 69 -12.31 -4.60 14.26
N THR A 70 -11.01 -4.85 14.16
CA THR A 70 -10.03 -4.56 15.23
C THR A 70 -9.03 -3.50 14.89
N HIS A 71 -9.12 -2.94 13.69
CA HIS A 71 -8.15 -1.95 13.24
C HIS A 71 -6.72 -2.47 13.32
N THR A 72 -6.51 -3.68 12.78
CA THR A 72 -5.24 -4.41 12.87
C THR A 72 -4.74 -4.81 11.50
N ILE A 73 -3.45 -4.59 11.26
CA ILE A 73 -2.71 -5.05 10.08
C ILE A 73 -1.92 -6.28 10.47
N PHE A 74 -2.10 -7.38 9.75
CA PHE A 74 -1.29 -8.59 9.84
C PHE A 74 -0.30 -8.63 8.69
N LEU A 75 0.96 -8.93 8.99
CA LEU A 75 2.05 -9.06 8.01
C LEU A 75 2.75 -10.40 8.24
N VAL A 76 3.03 -11.12 7.15
CA VAL A 76 3.75 -12.40 7.20
C VAL A 76 5.15 -12.21 6.59
N PRO A 77 6.19 -11.96 7.40
CA PRO A 77 7.53 -11.63 6.91
C PRO A 77 8.13 -12.69 5.96
N GLU A 78 7.87 -13.97 6.20
CA GLU A 78 8.36 -15.03 5.31
C GLU A 78 7.76 -14.95 3.91
N GLN A 79 6.49 -14.57 3.79
CA GLN A 79 5.81 -14.38 2.50
C GLN A 79 6.24 -13.06 1.84
N LEU A 80 6.42 -11.99 2.61
CA LEU A 80 6.92 -10.70 2.12
C LEU A 80 8.37 -10.76 1.66
N LYS A 81 9.14 -11.71 2.17
CA LYS A 81 10.53 -11.94 1.74
C LYS A 81 10.63 -12.29 0.25
N ALA A 82 9.64 -12.94 -0.33
CA ALA A 82 9.60 -13.21 -1.76
C ALA A 82 9.55 -11.91 -2.57
N PHE A 83 8.76 -10.95 -2.14
CA PHE A 83 8.71 -9.62 -2.76
C PHE A 83 10.03 -8.85 -2.59
N GLU A 84 10.62 -8.90 -1.42
CA GLU A 84 11.93 -8.26 -1.16
C GLU A 84 13.01 -8.86 -2.07
N THR A 85 13.04 -10.17 -2.22
CA THR A 85 14.02 -10.87 -3.04
C THR A 85 13.87 -10.54 -4.53
N GLU A 86 12.64 -10.49 -5.02
CA GLU A 86 12.36 -10.27 -6.44
C GLU A 86 12.40 -8.79 -6.86
N PHE A 87 11.84 -7.91 -6.04
CA PHE A 87 11.62 -6.51 -6.39
C PHE A 87 12.38 -5.51 -5.50
N GLY A 88 13.05 -5.98 -4.45
CA GLY A 88 13.76 -5.13 -3.50
C GLY A 88 12.90 -4.72 -2.30
N LYS A 89 13.54 -4.00 -1.38
CA LYS A 89 12.92 -3.58 -0.10
C LYS A 89 11.69 -2.70 -0.26
N SER A 90 11.63 -1.89 -1.32
CA SER A 90 10.51 -0.99 -1.58
C SER A 90 9.19 -1.72 -1.84
N ALA A 91 9.25 -2.97 -2.33
CA ALA A 91 8.07 -3.81 -2.49
C ALA A 91 7.39 -4.09 -1.14
N VAL A 92 8.17 -4.32 -0.09
CA VAL A 92 7.64 -4.51 1.27
C VAL A 92 7.04 -3.21 1.80
N ALA A 93 7.70 -2.07 1.59
CA ALA A 93 7.17 -0.76 1.96
C ALA A 93 5.82 -0.48 1.28
N TYR A 94 5.68 -0.80 0.00
CA TYR A 94 4.42 -0.69 -0.73
C TYR A 94 3.30 -1.52 -0.09
N VAL A 95 3.56 -2.78 0.24
CA VAL A 95 2.56 -3.66 0.87
C VAL A 95 2.11 -3.10 2.22
N VAL A 96 3.03 -2.66 3.06
CA VAL A 96 2.70 -2.03 4.34
C VAL A 96 1.86 -0.76 4.14
N ALA A 97 2.24 0.09 3.20
CA ALA A 97 1.49 1.32 2.88
C ALA A 97 0.09 1.02 2.32
N HIS A 98 -0.08 -0.04 1.53
CA HIS A 98 -1.37 -0.50 1.04
C HIS A 98 -2.33 -0.87 2.20
N GLU A 99 -1.85 -1.62 3.17
CA GLU A 99 -2.66 -1.98 4.36
C GLU A 99 -3.00 -0.73 5.21
N PHE A 100 -2.09 0.23 5.32
CA PHE A 100 -2.40 1.54 5.90
C PHE A 100 -3.44 2.32 5.09
N GLY A 101 -3.48 2.15 3.78
CA GLY A 101 -4.54 2.66 2.93
C GLY A 101 -5.92 2.17 3.37
N HIS A 102 -6.06 0.88 3.64
CA HIS A 102 -7.29 0.31 4.22
C HIS A 102 -7.61 0.88 5.60
N ALA A 103 -6.59 1.09 6.42
CA ALA A 103 -6.79 1.72 7.72
C ALA A 103 -7.32 3.16 7.60
N VAL A 104 -6.85 3.93 6.63
CA VAL A 104 -7.38 5.27 6.30
C VAL A 104 -8.83 5.19 5.84
N GLN A 105 -9.16 4.27 4.93
CA GLN A 105 -10.54 4.05 4.50
C GLN A 105 -11.46 3.80 5.70
N ARG A 106 -11.02 2.94 6.63
CA ARG A 106 -11.76 2.69 7.88
C ARG A 106 -11.91 3.94 8.75
N ALA A 107 -10.85 4.74 8.88
CA ALA A 107 -10.88 5.96 9.69
C ALA A 107 -11.86 7.01 9.17
N TYR A 108 -12.09 7.05 7.86
CA TYR A 108 -13.02 7.95 7.18
C TYR A 108 -14.36 7.32 6.82
N ASP A 109 -14.60 6.10 7.26
CA ASP A 109 -15.84 5.33 6.96
C ASP A 109 -16.09 5.20 5.43
N VAL A 110 -15.02 5.03 4.66
CA VAL A 110 -15.09 4.83 3.20
C VAL A 110 -15.13 3.35 2.89
N TRP A 111 -16.22 2.92 2.28
CA TRP A 111 -16.44 1.54 1.87
C TRP A 111 -16.81 1.51 0.39
N LEU A 112 -15.95 0.94 -0.43
CA LEU A 112 -16.16 0.83 -1.85
C LEU A 112 -16.33 -0.64 -2.25
N PRO A 113 -17.07 -0.94 -3.34
CA PRO A 113 -17.09 -2.30 -3.85
C PRO A 113 -15.72 -2.71 -4.38
N SER A 114 -15.40 -4.01 -4.32
CA SER A 114 -14.21 -4.55 -4.96
C SER A 114 -14.36 -4.51 -6.50
N PRO A 115 -13.33 -4.15 -7.28
CA PRO A 115 -11.95 -3.84 -6.87
C PRO A 115 -11.69 -2.37 -6.50
N ASN A 116 -12.70 -1.50 -6.54
CA ASN A 116 -12.52 -0.05 -6.29
C ASN A 116 -11.85 0.21 -4.93
N HIS A 117 -12.23 -0.56 -3.91
CA HIS A 117 -11.69 -0.45 -2.56
C HIS A 117 -10.19 -0.73 -2.53
N GLU A 118 -9.77 -1.77 -3.22
CA GLU A 118 -8.36 -2.17 -3.34
C GLU A 118 -7.55 -1.16 -4.16
N LEU A 119 -8.10 -0.69 -5.26
CA LEU A 119 -7.45 0.33 -6.08
C LEU A 119 -7.27 1.65 -5.33
N GLN A 120 -8.24 2.02 -4.48
CA GLN A 120 -8.07 3.18 -3.61
C GLN A 120 -6.97 2.98 -2.57
N ALA A 121 -6.85 1.78 -1.99
CA ALA A 121 -5.76 1.46 -1.07
C ALA A 121 -4.39 1.54 -1.76
N ASP A 122 -4.27 1.09 -3.00
CA ASP A 122 -3.06 1.27 -3.82
C ASP A 122 -2.75 2.75 -4.07
N CYS A 123 -3.76 3.54 -4.40
CA CYS A 123 -3.61 4.97 -4.61
C CYS A 123 -3.16 5.69 -3.32
N LEU A 124 -3.77 5.38 -2.19
CA LEU A 124 -3.37 5.91 -0.88
C LEU A 124 -1.96 5.48 -0.49
N ALA A 125 -1.57 4.24 -0.79
CA ALA A 125 -0.18 3.79 -0.63
C ALA A 125 0.78 4.67 -1.43
N GLY A 126 0.42 5.02 -2.66
CA GLY A 126 1.19 5.94 -3.50
C GLY A 126 1.36 7.31 -2.86
N VAL A 127 0.30 7.86 -2.26
CA VAL A 127 0.36 9.15 -1.53
C VAL A 127 1.34 9.06 -0.36
N PHE A 128 1.23 8.03 0.48
CA PHE A 128 2.12 7.83 1.63
C PHE A 128 3.58 7.71 1.20
N ILE A 129 3.86 6.90 0.17
CA ILE A 129 5.22 6.67 -0.34
C ILE A 129 5.80 7.96 -0.90
N ASN A 130 5.02 8.73 -1.64
CA ASN A 130 5.46 9.99 -2.18
C ASN A 130 5.79 11.01 -1.07
N GLU A 131 4.93 11.15 -0.07
CA GLU A 131 5.19 12.00 1.10
C GLU A 131 6.37 11.50 1.94
N GLY A 132 6.59 10.19 1.98
CA GLY A 132 7.67 9.54 2.70
C GLY A 132 8.97 9.36 1.93
N THR A 133 9.10 9.86 0.73
CA THR A 133 10.25 9.62 -0.15
C THR A 133 11.58 9.92 0.53
N GLU A 134 11.71 11.07 1.19
CA GLU A 134 12.92 11.44 1.90
C GLU A 134 13.11 10.58 3.16
N ALA A 135 12.09 10.46 4.00
CA ALA A 135 12.16 9.73 5.26
C ALA A 135 12.47 8.24 5.08
N LEU A 136 11.95 7.62 4.02
CA LEU A 136 12.14 6.20 3.71
C LEU A 136 13.28 5.93 2.74
N GLY A 137 13.93 6.98 2.23
CA GLY A 137 15.00 6.85 1.25
C GLY A 137 14.54 6.21 -0.07
N ILE A 138 13.34 6.54 -0.52
CA ILE A 138 12.77 6.02 -1.78
C ILE A 138 13.46 6.66 -2.98
N THR A 139 14.02 5.82 -3.84
CA THR A 139 14.64 6.23 -5.09
C THR A 139 13.67 6.10 -6.27
N ARG A 140 14.10 6.60 -7.44
CA ARG A 140 13.35 6.39 -8.67
C ARG A 140 13.23 4.90 -9.03
N GLU A 141 14.29 4.15 -8.84
CA GLU A 141 14.34 2.71 -9.06
C GLU A 141 13.36 1.98 -8.12
N ASP A 142 13.25 2.44 -6.88
CA ASP A 142 12.27 1.93 -5.92
C ASP A 142 10.83 2.19 -6.41
N THR A 143 10.56 3.35 -6.98
CA THR A 143 9.25 3.70 -7.55
C THR A 143 8.88 2.77 -8.70
N ILE A 144 9.83 2.48 -9.59
CA ILE A 144 9.64 1.53 -10.69
C ILE A 144 9.39 0.12 -10.13
N ALA A 145 10.18 -0.30 -9.15
CA ALA A 145 10.04 -1.61 -8.52
C ALA A 145 8.66 -1.79 -7.87
N MET A 146 8.15 -0.79 -7.14
CA MET A 146 6.81 -0.82 -6.54
C MET A 146 5.71 -0.90 -7.58
N SER A 147 5.84 -0.18 -8.69
CA SER A 147 4.90 -0.25 -9.81
C SER A 147 4.88 -1.65 -10.44
N ASN A 148 6.04 -2.27 -10.59
CA ASN A 148 6.16 -3.64 -11.10
C ASN A 148 5.52 -4.66 -10.16
N VAL A 149 5.66 -4.48 -8.84
CA VAL A 149 4.97 -5.32 -7.85
C VAL A 149 3.46 -5.17 -7.97
N ALA A 150 2.95 -3.94 -7.98
CA ALA A 150 1.52 -3.66 -8.12
C ALA A 150 0.95 -4.32 -9.38
N TYR A 151 1.68 -4.24 -10.49
CA TYR A 151 1.31 -4.93 -11.73
C TYR A 151 1.30 -6.45 -11.59
N ALA A 152 2.34 -7.03 -10.96
CA ALA A 152 2.52 -8.48 -10.84
C ALA A 152 1.47 -9.15 -9.96
N ILE A 153 0.92 -8.43 -8.97
CA ILE A 153 -0.06 -8.96 -8.02
C ILE A 153 -1.52 -8.65 -8.39
N GLY A 154 -1.77 -8.18 -9.62
CA GLY A 154 -3.12 -7.95 -10.13
C GLY A 154 -3.93 -9.25 -10.21
N ASP A 155 -5.21 -9.17 -9.84
CA ASP A 155 -6.18 -10.26 -9.91
C ASP A 155 -7.62 -9.71 -10.04
N PRO A 156 -8.62 -10.55 -10.27
CA PRO A 156 -10.00 -10.08 -10.43
C PRO A 156 -10.60 -9.37 -9.21
N THR A 157 -10.12 -9.67 -8.01
CA THR A 157 -10.63 -9.10 -6.76
C THR A 157 -9.99 -7.74 -6.44
N HIS A 158 -8.69 -7.63 -6.70
CA HIS A 158 -7.90 -6.43 -6.38
C HIS A 158 -7.75 -5.46 -7.56
N GLY A 159 -8.19 -5.85 -8.74
CA GLY A 159 -7.98 -5.13 -9.98
C GLY A 159 -6.86 -5.73 -10.82
N THR A 160 -6.87 -5.43 -12.12
CA THR A 160 -5.81 -5.89 -13.02
C THR A 160 -4.46 -5.28 -12.64
N GLY A 161 -3.37 -5.89 -13.07
CA GLY A 161 -2.02 -5.35 -12.83
C GLY A 161 -1.88 -3.90 -13.33
N GLU A 162 -2.42 -3.59 -14.50
CA GLU A 162 -2.42 -2.23 -15.07
C GLU A 162 -3.22 -1.25 -14.22
N GLN A 163 -4.40 -1.65 -13.74
CA GLN A 163 -5.23 -0.81 -12.87
C GLN A 163 -4.52 -0.53 -11.54
N ARG A 164 -3.94 -1.54 -10.91
CA ARG A 164 -3.19 -1.39 -9.66
C ARG A 164 -1.98 -0.49 -9.81
N ALA A 165 -1.17 -0.70 -10.84
CA ALA A 165 -0.01 0.14 -11.13
C ALA A 165 -0.41 1.59 -11.44
N TYR A 166 -1.51 1.80 -12.17
CA TYR A 166 -2.07 3.11 -12.45
C TYR A 166 -2.54 3.82 -11.17
N ALA A 167 -3.26 3.12 -10.30
CA ALA A 167 -3.73 3.66 -9.02
C ALA A 167 -2.55 4.09 -8.14
N LEU A 168 -1.53 3.25 -8.00
CA LEU A 168 -0.31 3.58 -7.27
C LEU A 168 0.39 4.82 -7.86
N ALA A 169 0.56 4.88 -9.17
CA ALA A 169 1.18 6.00 -9.87
C ALA A 169 0.39 7.31 -9.70
N SER A 170 -0.94 7.23 -9.71
CA SER A 170 -1.82 8.37 -9.43
C SER A 170 -1.59 8.91 -8.01
N GLY A 171 -1.53 8.05 -7.03
CA GLY A 171 -1.25 8.42 -5.64
C GLY A 171 0.14 9.01 -5.45
N MET A 172 1.14 8.49 -6.16
CA MET A 172 2.50 9.04 -6.16
C MET A 172 2.62 10.38 -6.90
N GLY A 173 1.58 10.82 -7.60
CA GLY A 173 1.60 12.06 -8.37
C GLY A 173 2.49 12.00 -9.62
N VAL A 174 2.89 10.81 -10.07
CA VAL A 174 3.73 10.62 -11.26
C VAL A 174 2.93 10.65 -12.55
N ILE A 175 1.62 10.51 -12.44
CA ILE A 175 0.65 10.70 -13.52
C ILE A 175 -0.50 11.55 -13.00
N GLU A 176 -1.26 12.16 -13.92
CA GLU A 176 -2.48 12.87 -13.56
C GLU A 176 -3.54 11.88 -13.07
N GLY A 177 -4.12 12.14 -11.89
CA GLY A 177 -5.13 11.29 -11.28
C GLY A 177 -5.40 11.67 -9.84
N SER A 178 -6.35 10.98 -9.23
CA SER A 178 -6.70 11.16 -7.82
C SER A 178 -7.16 9.84 -7.19
N CYS A 179 -7.18 9.79 -5.86
CA CYS A 179 -7.71 8.64 -5.10
C CYS A 179 -9.22 8.76 -4.81
N GLU A 180 -9.92 9.71 -5.42
CA GLU A 180 -11.36 9.88 -5.21
C GLU A 180 -12.14 8.62 -5.59
N PRO A 181 -13.19 8.25 -4.83
CA PRO A 181 -14.02 7.09 -5.13
C PRO A 181 -14.54 7.05 -6.57
N LYS A 182 -14.93 8.20 -7.11
CA LYS A 182 -15.39 8.32 -8.50
C LYS A 182 -14.30 7.99 -9.52
N GLN A 183 -13.06 8.38 -9.24
CA GLN A 183 -11.93 8.07 -10.11
C GLN A 183 -11.57 6.58 -10.05
N MET A 184 -11.61 6.00 -8.86
CA MET A 184 -11.41 4.55 -8.68
C MET A 184 -12.50 3.73 -9.39
N ALA A 185 -13.74 4.19 -9.36
CA ALA A 185 -14.82 3.56 -10.10
C ALA A 185 -14.57 3.59 -11.62
N LYS A 186 -14.16 4.73 -12.17
CA LYS A 186 -13.81 4.83 -13.61
C LYS A 186 -12.67 3.91 -13.99
N LEU A 187 -11.65 3.82 -13.13
CA LEU A 187 -10.50 2.92 -13.33
C LEU A 187 -10.95 1.46 -13.34
N ALA A 188 -11.74 1.05 -12.35
CA ALA A 188 -12.25 -0.32 -12.22
C ALA A 188 -13.17 -0.74 -13.38
N GLU A 189 -13.95 0.22 -13.89
CA GLU A 189 -14.87 -0.02 -15.03
C GLU A 189 -14.19 0.04 -16.41
N GLY A 190 -12.87 0.25 -16.45
CA GLY A 190 -12.14 0.38 -17.72
C GLY A 190 -12.44 1.66 -18.50
N LYS A 191 -12.92 2.71 -17.82
CA LYS A 191 -13.25 4.01 -18.42
C LYS A 191 -12.07 4.98 -18.47
N ILE A 192 -10.91 4.55 -18.00
CA ILE A 192 -9.64 5.28 -18.13
C ILE A 192 -8.81 4.56 -19.18
N ASP A 193 -8.33 5.31 -20.17
CA ASP A 193 -7.47 4.76 -21.19
C ASP A 193 -6.07 4.44 -20.61
N LEU A 194 -5.74 3.17 -20.52
CA LEU A 194 -4.46 2.66 -20.08
C LEU A 194 -3.54 2.23 -21.22
N ALA A 195 -3.96 2.43 -22.48
CA ALA A 195 -3.21 1.93 -23.64
C ALA A 195 -1.77 2.48 -23.73
N ASN A 196 -1.55 3.70 -23.25
CA ASN A 196 -0.25 4.34 -23.22
C ASN A 196 0.45 4.22 -21.87
N PHE A 197 -0.16 3.56 -20.89
CA PHE A 197 0.41 3.34 -19.57
C PHE A 197 1.19 2.03 -19.56
N SER A 198 2.50 2.12 -19.39
CA SER A 198 3.39 0.98 -19.19
C SER A 198 4.07 1.10 -17.84
N THR A 199 3.94 0.08 -17.00
CA THR A 199 4.49 0.08 -15.64
C THR A 199 5.96 0.44 -15.58
N THR A 200 6.78 -0.19 -16.41
CA THR A 200 8.23 0.05 -16.41
C THR A 200 8.61 1.29 -17.21
N ARG A 201 8.01 1.46 -18.38
CA ARG A 201 8.41 2.48 -19.35
C ARG A 201 7.87 3.87 -18.99
N SER A 202 6.60 3.99 -18.65
CA SER A 202 5.98 5.28 -18.33
C SER A 202 6.61 5.91 -17.09
N ILE A 203 6.88 5.11 -16.07
CA ILE A 203 7.52 5.60 -14.85
C ILE A 203 8.97 5.96 -15.10
N SER A 204 9.70 5.20 -15.91
CA SER A 204 11.10 5.49 -16.22
C SER A 204 11.31 6.73 -17.07
N GLU A 205 10.38 7.04 -17.97
CA GLU A 205 10.51 8.15 -18.94
C GLU A 205 9.93 9.48 -18.43
N SER A 206 8.91 9.44 -17.57
CA SER A 206 8.12 10.63 -17.24
C SER A 206 8.39 11.22 -15.86
N VAL A 207 9.21 10.60 -15.03
CA VAL A 207 9.24 10.99 -13.62
C VAL A 207 10.47 11.78 -13.27
N ASP A 208 10.30 13.08 -13.22
CA ASP A 208 11.03 13.93 -12.31
C ASP A 208 10.21 14.04 -11.00
N LEU A 209 10.47 13.15 -10.05
CA LEU A 209 9.80 13.15 -8.74
C LEU A 209 9.99 14.46 -7.98
N SER A 210 10.99 15.27 -8.33
CA SER A 210 11.23 16.58 -7.74
C SER A 210 10.29 17.66 -8.26
N ALA A 211 9.64 17.45 -9.39
CA ALA A 211 8.80 18.42 -10.07
C ALA A 211 7.29 18.18 -9.89
N THR A 212 6.88 17.04 -9.30
CA THR A 212 5.47 16.70 -9.17
C THR A 212 4.82 17.46 -8.01
N PRO A 213 3.73 18.21 -8.25
CA PRO A 213 3.01 18.86 -7.17
C PRO A 213 2.38 17.81 -6.26
N TYR A 214 2.80 17.83 -5.03
CA TYR A 214 2.35 16.96 -3.96
C TYR A 214 0.87 17.18 -3.63
N PRO A 215 0.05 16.16 -3.49
CA PRO A 215 -1.17 16.32 -2.73
C PRO A 215 -0.77 16.55 -1.26
N LYS A 216 -0.86 17.80 -0.82
CA LYS A 216 -0.50 18.22 0.54
C LYS A 216 -1.40 17.66 1.63
N ASN A 217 -2.43 16.92 1.24
CA ASN A 217 -3.44 16.38 2.14
C ASN A 217 -3.95 15.07 1.55
N VAL A 218 -3.70 13.97 2.25
CA VAL A 218 -4.21 12.62 1.89
C VAL A 218 -5.73 12.65 1.72
N LEU A 219 -6.42 13.45 2.51
CA LEU A 219 -7.88 13.60 2.46
C LEU A 219 -8.38 14.36 1.26
N GLY A 220 -7.68 15.42 0.86
CA GLY A 220 -7.98 16.14 -0.37
C GLY A 220 -7.91 15.24 -1.60
N SER A 221 -7.02 14.23 -1.59
CA SER A 221 -6.92 13.24 -2.65
C SER A 221 -8.05 12.20 -2.64
N MET A 222 -8.78 12.08 -1.54
CA MET A 222 -9.95 11.20 -1.42
C MET A 222 -11.28 11.90 -1.75
N GLY A 223 -11.28 13.22 -1.90
CA GLY A 223 -12.51 13.99 -2.14
C GLY A 223 -13.44 14.06 -0.91
N LEU A 224 -12.87 14.01 0.29
CA LEU A 224 -13.58 14.02 1.58
C LEU A 224 -13.47 15.38 2.27
#